data_849cccf8202115dd105ce98c723862fc
#
_entry.id   849cccf8202115dd105ce98c723862fc
#
_cell.length_a   1.000
_cell.length_b   1.000
_cell.length_c   1.000
_cell.angle_alpha   90.00
_cell.angle_beta   90.00
_cell.angle_gamma   90.00
#
_symmetry.space_group_name_H-M   'P 1'
#
loop_
_entity.id
_entity.type
_entity.pdbx_description
1 polymer ?
#
loop_
_entity_poly.entity_id
_entity_poly.type
_entity_poly.pdbx_seq_one_letter_code
_entity_poly.pdbx_strand_id
1 'polypeptide(L)'
;MTETPIRKVAADALTPGASTPGMARHEAVVLDGIWSGVAHTDPGATSGWHHHGEHDTVAYVVRGAFQVETFDGTTTVAVPGDFVHVPAHTVHRESNPTGELAEVVLVRRGSGPVVINVDGPAGAAVTSAID
;
A
#
# COMPACT_ATOMS: atom_id res chain seq x y z
N MET A 1 36.63 4.11 6.92
CA MET A 1 35.24 4.01 6.44
C MET A 1 34.57 2.79 7.06
N THR A 2 33.39 2.96 7.57
CA THR A 2 32.65 1.89 8.22
C THR A 2 31.58 1.36 7.30
N GLU A 3 31.57 0.07 7.07
CA GLU A 3 30.50 -0.56 6.29
C GLU A 3 29.22 -0.63 7.11
N THR A 4 28.09 -0.41 6.44
CA THR A 4 26.79 -0.67 7.04
C THR A 4 26.56 -2.19 7.05
N PRO A 5 26.32 -2.79 8.22
CA PRO A 5 26.11 -4.22 8.28
C PRO A 5 24.79 -4.64 7.60
N ILE A 6 24.78 -5.87 7.09
CA ILE A 6 23.55 -6.50 6.68
C ILE A 6 22.67 -6.64 7.93
N ARG A 7 21.39 -6.25 7.81
CA ARG A 7 20.46 -6.40 8.91
C ARG A 7 19.19 -7.12 8.43
N LYS A 8 18.60 -7.85 9.37
CA LYS A 8 17.32 -8.50 9.16
C LYS A 8 16.27 -7.84 10.05
N VAL A 9 15.09 -7.57 9.50
CA VAL A 9 13.93 -7.23 10.28
C VAL A 9 13.02 -8.47 10.28
N ALA A 10 12.90 -9.12 11.43
CA ALA A 10 12.09 -10.33 11.53
C ALA A 10 10.60 -10.02 11.36
N ALA A 11 9.83 -10.99 10.93
CA ALA A 11 8.40 -10.83 10.67
C ALA A 11 7.63 -10.34 11.91
N ASP A 12 8.06 -10.73 13.11
CA ASP A 12 7.45 -10.30 14.38
C ASP A 12 8.02 -8.99 14.93
N ALA A 13 8.97 -8.39 14.21
CA ALA A 13 9.61 -7.14 14.60
C ALA A 13 9.21 -5.95 13.71
N LEU A 14 8.26 -6.13 12.81
CA LEU A 14 7.73 -5.03 11.99
C LEU A 14 7.03 -4.02 12.89
N THR A 15 7.17 -2.74 12.56
CA THR A 15 6.53 -1.67 13.33
C THR A 15 5.22 -1.23 12.67
N PRO A 16 4.20 -0.88 13.49
CA PRO A 16 2.95 -0.38 12.91
C PRO A 16 3.16 0.87 12.04
N GLY A 17 2.54 0.88 10.89
CA GLY A 17 2.50 2.03 9.99
C GLY A 17 1.11 2.64 9.94
N ALA A 18 0.87 3.48 8.93
CA ALA A 18 -0.44 4.07 8.70
C ALA A 18 -1.45 2.96 8.41
N SER A 19 -2.52 2.92 9.19
CA SER A 19 -3.57 1.90 9.06
C SER A 19 -4.93 2.56 8.90
N THR A 20 -5.81 1.87 8.19
CA THR A 20 -7.20 2.26 7.98
C THR A 20 -8.10 1.08 8.38
N PRO A 21 -9.42 1.29 8.59
CA PRO A 21 -10.28 0.18 8.96
C PRO A 21 -10.19 -0.99 7.98
N GLY A 22 -9.94 -2.19 8.52
CA GLY A 22 -9.79 -3.42 7.73
C GLY A 22 -8.46 -3.57 7.02
N MET A 23 -7.57 -2.58 7.12
CA MET A 23 -6.28 -2.58 6.44
C MET A 23 -5.17 -2.14 7.40
N ALA A 24 -4.33 -3.09 7.81
CA ALA A 24 -3.19 -2.84 8.68
C ALA A 24 -1.90 -2.84 7.86
N ARG A 25 -1.07 -1.84 8.07
CA ARG A 25 0.24 -1.74 7.41
C ARG A 25 1.33 -1.79 8.46
N HIS A 26 2.38 -2.54 8.15
CA HIS A 26 3.54 -2.68 9.03
C HIS A 26 4.80 -2.35 8.25
N GLU A 27 5.63 -1.53 8.86
CA GLU A 27 6.88 -1.06 8.27
C GLU A 27 8.01 -2.04 8.53
N ALA A 28 8.80 -2.31 7.52
CA ALA A 28 9.97 -3.20 7.62
C ALA A 28 11.27 -2.39 7.53
N VAL A 29 11.76 -2.15 6.33
CA VAL A 29 13.02 -1.42 6.12
C VAL A 29 12.72 -0.09 5.47
N VAL A 30 13.22 0.99 6.07
CA VAL A 30 13.09 2.34 5.55
C VAL A 30 14.48 2.89 5.28
N LEU A 31 14.68 3.36 4.06
CA LEU A 31 15.87 4.03 3.62
C LEU A 31 15.50 5.43 3.15
N ASP A 32 16.51 6.24 2.84
CA ASP A 32 16.22 7.55 2.27
C ASP A 32 15.49 7.39 0.92
N GLY A 33 14.24 7.86 0.87
CA GLY A 33 13.41 7.78 -0.32
C GLY A 33 12.80 6.41 -0.61
N ILE A 34 13.02 5.39 0.23
CA ILE A 34 12.46 4.05 0.05
C ILE A 34 11.81 3.56 1.33
N TRP A 35 10.57 3.14 1.22
CA TRP A 35 9.81 2.52 2.30
C TRP A 35 9.43 1.09 1.89
N SER A 36 9.59 0.13 2.79
CA SER A 36 9.11 -1.23 2.56
C SER A 36 8.31 -1.74 3.76
N GLY A 37 7.34 -2.57 3.47
CA GLY A 37 6.50 -3.14 4.51
C GLY A 37 5.49 -4.14 3.96
N VAL A 38 4.51 -4.46 4.80
CA VAL A 38 3.48 -5.44 4.50
C VAL A 38 2.12 -4.83 4.83
N ALA A 39 1.16 -5.04 3.95
CA ALA A 39 -0.23 -4.70 4.20
C ALA A 39 -1.04 -5.98 4.41
N HIS A 40 -1.87 -5.98 5.45
CA HIS A 40 -2.85 -7.04 5.68
C HIS A 40 -4.24 -6.44 5.53
N THR A 41 -5.04 -7.02 4.65
CA THR A 41 -6.40 -6.56 4.38
C THR A 41 -7.39 -7.64 4.76
N ASP A 42 -8.34 -7.30 5.63
CA ASP A 42 -9.37 -8.23 6.06
C ASP A 42 -10.24 -8.71 4.88
N PRO A 43 -10.81 -9.93 4.98
CA PRO A 43 -11.73 -10.41 3.96
C PRO A 43 -12.85 -9.39 3.69
N GLY A 44 -13.06 -9.06 2.42
CA GLY A 44 -14.12 -8.15 1.99
C GLY A 44 -13.89 -6.67 2.30
N ALA A 45 -12.77 -6.30 2.93
CA ALA A 45 -12.50 -4.90 3.24
C ALA A 45 -12.20 -4.09 1.98
N THR A 46 -12.64 -2.84 1.97
CA THR A 46 -12.43 -1.89 0.88
C THR A 46 -11.96 -0.56 1.46
N SER A 47 -10.91 0.01 0.86
CA SER A 47 -10.44 1.34 1.25
C SER A 47 -11.36 2.43 0.71
N GLY A 48 -11.18 3.66 1.20
CA GLY A 48 -11.66 4.85 0.51
C GLY A 48 -10.81 5.17 -0.72
N TRP A 49 -11.22 6.20 -1.45
CA TRP A 49 -10.44 6.72 -2.57
C TRP A 49 -9.24 7.49 -2.03
N HIS A 50 -8.05 7.20 -2.58
CA HIS A 50 -6.81 7.84 -2.14
C HIS A 50 -5.73 7.74 -3.21
N HIS A 51 -4.64 8.46 -2.99
CA HIS A 51 -3.39 8.27 -3.74
C HIS A 51 -2.21 8.35 -2.77
N HIS A 52 -1.02 8.09 -3.27
CA HIS A 52 0.19 8.03 -2.44
C HIS A 52 1.14 9.21 -2.71
N GLY A 53 0.59 10.34 -3.17
CA GLY A 53 1.35 11.55 -3.43
C GLY A 53 2.50 11.31 -4.40
N GLU A 54 3.70 11.73 -3.99
CA GLU A 54 4.92 11.60 -4.80
C GLU A 54 5.47 10.16 -4.85
N HIS A 55 4.80 9.19 -4.20
CA HIS A 55 5.31 7.83 -4.13
C HIS A 55 4.83 6.97 -5.29
N ASP A 56 5.77 6.27 -5.93
CA ASP A 56 5.47 5.07 -6.70
C ASP A 56 5.41 3.88 -5.77
N THR A 57 4.45 3.00 -5.97
CA THR A 57 4.29 1.79 -5.15
C THR A 57 4.39 0.56 -6.01
N VAL A 58 5.20 -0.40 -5.56
CA VAL A 58 5.22 -1.75 -6.11
C VAL A 58 4.64 -2.67 -5.05
N ALA A 59 3.65 -3.46 -5.43
CA ALA A 59 3.00 -4.43 -4.56
C ALA A 59 3.24 -5.84 -5.07
N TYR A 60 3.51 -6.78 -4.16
CA TYR A 60 3.65 -8.19 -4.47
C TYR A 60 2.68 -8.97 -3.59
N VAL A 61 1.77 -9.72 -4.20
CA VAL A 61 0.74 -10.46 -3.49
C VAL A 61 1.31 -11.78 -2.97
N VAL A 62 1.22 -11.98 -1.65
CA VAL A 62 1.67 -13.20 -0.98
C VAL A 62 0.49 -14.15 -0.77
N ARG A 63 -0.66 -13.60 -0.33
CA ARG A 63 -1.85 -14.38 -0.01
C ARG A 63 -3.09 -13.55 -0.25
N GLY A 64 -4.21 -14.22 -0.56
CA GLY A 64 -5.47 -13.55 -0.87
C GLY A 64 -5.44 -12.91 -2.24
N ALA A 65 -6.00 -11.72 -2.36
CA ALA A 65 -5.98 -10.95 -3.60
C ALA A 65 -5.89 -9.47 -3.29
N PHE A 66 -5.33 -8.74 -4.23
CA PHE A 66 -5.23 -7.27 -4.19
C PHE A 66 -5.98 -6.73 -5.40
N GLN A 67 -7.15 -6.12 -5.14
CA GLN A 67 -7.96 -5.53 -6.19
C GLN A 67 -7.80 -4.02 -6.14
N VAL A 68 -7.53 -3.42 -7.29
CA VAL A 68 -7.36 -1.98 -7.43
C VAL A 68 -8.36 -1.46 -8.45
N GLU A 69 -9.12 -0.45 -8.05
CA GLU A 69 -10.07 0.22 -8.93
C GLU A 69 -9.61 1.66 -9.14
N THR A 70 -9.57 2.09 -10.40
CA THR A 70 -9.19 3.47 -10.77
C THR A 70 -10.42 4.31 -11.10
N PHE A 71 -10.19 5.62 -11.27
CA PHE A 71 -11.27 6.59 -11.45
C PHE A 71 -12.15 6.34 -12.69
N ASP A 72 -11.61 5.66 -13.69
CA ASP A 72 -12.36 5.35 -14.94
C ASP A 72 -13.15 4.05 -14.83
N GLY A 73 -13.19 3.43 -13.65
CA GLY A 73 -13.88 2.17 -13.42
C GLY A 73 -13.08 0.93 -13.79
N THR A 74 -11.84 1.08 -14.24
CA THR A 74 -10.97 -0.06 -14.53
C THR A 74 -10.61 -0.76 -13.22
N THR A 75 -10.80 -2.06 -13.19
CA THR A 75 -10.50 -2.90 -12.04
C THR A 75 -9.39 -3.89 -12.41
N THR A 76 -8.35 -3.92 -11.58
CA THR A 76 -7.25 -4.88 -11.71
C THR A 76 -7.25 -5.78 -10.49
N VAL A 77 -7.21 -7.10 -10.69
CA VAL A 77 -7.14 -8.07 -9.60
C VAL A 77 -5.82 -8.82 -9.71
N ALA A 78 -5.01 -8.71 -8.66
CA ALA A 78 -3.75 -9.43 -8.55
C ALA A 78 -3.90 -10.58 -7.55
N VAL A 79 -3.32 -11.72 -7.88
CA VAL A 79 -3.36 -12.94 -7.06
C VAL A 79 -1.93 -13.32 -6.63
N PRO A 80 -1.75 -14.28 -5.71
CA PRO A 80 -0.42 -14.61 -5.20
C PRO A 80 0.60 -14.84 -6.31
N GLY A 81 1.74 -14.15 -6.20
CA GLY A 81 2.81 -14.16 -7.20
C GLY A 81 2.78 -12.98 -8.16
N ASP A 82 1.69 -12.23 -8.22
CA ASP A 82 1.59 -11.09 -9.12
C ASP A 82 2.22 -9.84 -8.52
N PHE A 83 2.76 -8.99 -9.39
CA PHE A 83 3.22 -7.66 -9.04
C PHE A 83 2.27 -6.60 -9.61
N VAL A 84 2.05 -5.53 -8.84
CA VAL A 84 1.26 -4.38 -9.28
C VAL A 84 2.08 -3.12 -9.08
N HIS A 85 2.09 -2.26 -10.09
CA HIS A 85 2.67 -0.92 -9.96
C HIS A 85 1.53 0.09 -9.87
N VAL A 86 1.49 0.84 -8.77
CA VAL A 86 0.60 1.98 -8.61
C VAL A 86 1.45 3.25 -8.75
N PRO A 87 1.33 3.96 -9.87
CA PRO A 87 2.13 5.17 -10.10
C PRO A 87 1.81 6.28 -9.10
N ALA A 88 2.76 7.19 -8.93
CA ALA A 88 2.56 8.40 -8.13
C ALA A 88 1.30 9.15 -8.59
N HIS A 89 0.62 9.80 -7.65
CA HIS A 89 -0.57 10.62 -7.88
C HIS A 89 -1.79 9.89 -8.46
N THR A 90 -1.78 8.56 -8.51
CA THR A 90 -2.88 7.79 -9.08
C THR A 90 -3.97 7.57 -8.04
N VAL A 91 -5.11 8.23 -8.22
CA VAL A 91 -6.27 8.02 -7.35
C VAL A 91 -6.85 6.64 -7.61
N HIS A 92 -6.99 5.88 -6.54
CA HIS A 92 -7.49 4.51 -6.61
C HIS A 92 -8.19 4.12 -5.31
N ARG A 93 -8.86 3.00 -5.36
CA ARG A 93 -9.46 2.33 -4.21
C ARG A 93 -9.04 0.88 -4.26
N GLU A 94 -8.69 0.31 -3.12
CA GLU A 94 -8.22 -1.07 -3.06
C GLU A 94 -9.10 -1.91 -2.16
N SER A 95 -9.16 -3.21 -2.44
CA SER A 95 -10.01 -4.14 -1.71
C SER A 95 -9.43 -5.56 -1.73
N ASN A 96 -9.94 -6.37 -0.81
CA ASN A 96 -9.69 -7.80 -0.79
C ASN A 96 -11.02 -8.52 -1.08
N PRO A 97 -11.24 -9.00 -2.32
CA PRO A 97 -12.50 -9.65 -2.67
C PRO A 97 -12.60 -11.12 -2.21
N THR A 98 -11.58 -11.62 -1.51
CA THR A 98 -11.55 -13.02 -1.07
C THR A 98 -12.10 -13.19 0.34
N GLY A 99 -12.33 -14.46 0.73
CA GLY A 99 -12.75 -14.81 2.08
C GLY A 99 -11.61 -15.08 3.06
N GLU A 100 -10.37 -14.78 2.68
CA GLU A 100 -9.20 -14.94 3.55
C GLU A 100 -8.46 -13.61 3.71
N LEU A 101 -7.62 -13.53 4.74
CA LEU A 101 -6.77 -12.36 4.95
C LEU A 101 -5.80 -12.20 3.77
N ALA A 102 -5.78 -11.04 3.15
CA ALA A 102 -4.81 -10.75 2.10
C ALA A 102 -3.51 -10.24 2.72
N GLU A 103 -2.40 -10.69 2.17
CA GLU A 103 -1.06 -10.24 2.55
C GLU A 103 -0.32 -9.77 1.32
N VAL A 104 0.12 -8.53 1.35
CA VAL A 104 0.76 -7.87 0.21
C VAL A 104 2.03 -7.18 0.69
N VAL A 105 3.15 -7.48 0.06
CA VAL A 105 4.41 -6.76 0.30
C VAL A 105 4.37 -5.46 -0.51
N LEU A 106 4.73 -4.36 0.14
CA LEU A 106 4.74 -3.03 -0.48
C LEU A 106 6.14 -2.45 -0.45
N VAL A 107 6.56 -1.87 -1.58
CA VAL A 107 7.77 -1.05 -1.65
C VAL A 107 7.39 0.27 -2.27
N ARG A 108 7.72 1.38 -1.59
CA ARG A 108 7.43 2.73 -2.07
C ARG A 108 8.71 3.51 -2.26
N ARG A 109 8.76 4.25 -3.35
CA ARG A 109 9.85 5.17 -3.65
C ARG A 109 9.26 6.57 -3.74
N GLY A 110 9.80 7.52 -2.98
CA GLY A 110 9.34 8.89 -3.01
C GLY A 110 9.52 9.58 -1.67
N SER A 111 8.82 10.69 -1.48
CA SER A 111 8.86 11.49 -0.27
C SER A 111 7.51 12.16 -0.02
N GLY A 112 7.33 12.75 1.17
CA GLY A 112 6.11 13.43 1.55
C GLY A 112 5.04 12.49 2.07
N PRO A 113 3.78 12.95 2.12
CA PRO A 113 2.68 12.15 2.64
C PRO A 113 2.50 10.83 1.90
N VAL A 114 2.26 9.76 2.64
CA VAL A 114 2.16 8.39 2.10
C VAL A 114 0.75 8.07 1.64
N VAL A 115 -0.25 8.62 2.33
CA VAL A 115 -1.66 8.41 1.98
C VAL A 115 -2.35 9.76 1.95
N ILE A 116 -2.93 10.10 0.82
CA ILE A 116 -3.73 11.32 0.64
C ILE A 116 -5.14 10.86 0.27
N ASN A 117 -6.07 10.99 1.22
CA ASN A 117 -7.45 10.60 1.01
C ASN A 117 -8.19 11.71 0.25
N VAL A 118 -9.04 11.28 -0.66
CA VAL A 118 -9.84 12.17 -1.51
C VAL A 118 -11.32 11.76 -1.43
N ASP A 119 -12.22 12.63 -1.89
CA ASP A 119 -13.65 12.41 -1.70
C ASP A 119 -14.32 11.64 -2.83
N GLY A 120 -13.57 11.24 -3.83
CA GLY A 120 -14.12 10.47 -4.93
C GLY A 120 -13.07 10.03 -5.94
N PRO A 121 -13.48 9.22 -6.93
CA PRO A 121 -12.56 8.62 -7.88
C PRO A 121 -11.80 9.64 -8.72
N ALA A 122 -12.37 10.82 -8.96
CA ALA A 122 -11.71 11.89 -9.72
C ALA A 122 -10.71 12.68 -8.87
N GLY A 123 -10.63 12.43 -7.56
CA GLY A 123 -9.69 13.12 -6.68
C GLY A 123 -10.00 14.59 -6.49
N ALA A 124 -11.29 14.98 -6.52
CA ALA A 124 -11.71 16.38 -6.56
C ALA A 124 -11.30 17.16 -5.31
N ALA A 125 -11.31 16.53 -4.13
CA ALA A 125 -10.96 17.20 -2.88
C ALA A 125 -10.20 16.25 -1.97
N VAL A 126 -9.11 16.76 -1.39
CA VAL A 126 -8.35 16.03 -0.36
C VAL A 126 -9.14 16.11 0.95
N THR A 127 -9.39 14.95 1.58
CA THR A 127 -10.09 14.87 2.86
C THR A 127 -9.14 14.68 4.02
N SER A 128 -7.99 14.04 3.81
CA SER A 128 -6.92 13.93 4.80
C SER A 128 -5.63 13.45 4.14
N ALA A 129 -4.51 13.64 4.84
CA ALA A 129 -3.21 13.16 4.39
C ALA A 129 -2.45 12.57 5.58
N ILE A 130 -1.71 11.49 5.35
CA ILE A 130 -0.95 10.77 6.37
C ILE A 130 0.49 10.63 5.88
N ASP A 131 1.41 11.08 6.71
CA ASP A 131 2.84 10.96 6.47
C ASP A 131 3.39 9.58 6.82
#